data_c0140263935add7220b66634c31c8221
#
_entry.id   c0140263935add7220b66634c31c8221
#
_cell.length_a   1.000
_cell.length_b   1.000
_cell.length_c   1.000
_cell.angle_alpha   90.00
_cell.angle_beta   90.00
_cell.angle_gamma   90.00
#
_symmetry.space_group_name_H-M   'P 1'
#
loop_
_entity.id
_entity.type
_entity.pdbx_description
1 polymer ?
#
loop_
_entity_poly.entity_id
_entity_poly.type
_entity_poly.pdbx_seq_one_letter_code
_entity_poly.pdbx_strand_id
1 'polypeptide(L)'
;MKTSTIVVILVAILIIAGGAWWYTQTGAVTPSTQTTTINNANDTDYTPATTTNSAATSTSSTTVDVGVSAGAAKTVTVTYNSSTGFSPKSVTINKGDTVKFIAQSGSMWVGADEHPSHTEYDGTTRQQHCANGTSTSFDQCATGSTYSFTFNKVGTFDYHNHMAASFEGTVVVK
;
A
#
# COMPACT_ATOMS: atom_id res chain seq x y z
N MET A 1 8.02 13.27 55.66
CA MET A 1 7.96 12.46 54.44
C MET A 1 9.26 12.54 53.71
N LYS A 2 9.83 11.39 53.34
CA LYS A 2 11.13 11.40 52.63
C LYS A 2 10.96 11.96 51.21
N THR A 3 11.89 12.79 50.77
CA THR A 3 11.87 13.48 49.46
C THR A 3 11.56 12.52 48.29
N SER A 4 12.03 11.27 48.40
CA SER A 4 11.78 10.21 47.43
C SER A 4 10.26 9.86 47.28
N THR A 5 9.50 9.90 48.33
CA THR A 5 8.04 9.58 48.32
C THR A 5 7.24 10.68 47.61
N ILE A 6 7.65 11.95 47.77
CA ILE A 6 7.00 13.09 47.12
C ILE A 6 7.25 13.05 45.59
N VAL A 7 8.47 12.73 45.15
CA VAL A 7 8.80 12.61 43.73
C VAL A 7 7.99 11.51 43.04
N VAL A 8 7.83 10.34 43.66
CA VAL A 8 7.02 9.24 43.11
C VAL A 8 5.55 9.63 42.97
N ILE A 9 4.98 10.35 43.93
CA ILE A 9 3.59 10.82 43.85
C ILE A 9 3.42 11.85 42.74
N LEU A 10 4.32 12.77 42.55
CA LEU A 10 4.26 13.78 41.50
C LEU A 10 4.37 13.15 40.10
N VAL A 11 5.23 12.17 39.91
CA VAL A 11 5.36 11.44 38.63
C VAL A 11 4.08 10.65 38.33
N ALA A 12 3.47 10.00 39.33
CA ALA A 12 2.22 9.28 39.14
C ALA A 12 1.06 10.21 38.73
N ILE A 13 0.96 11.40 39.31
CA ILE A 13 -0.05 12.43 38.95
C ILE A 13 0.14 12.91 37.51
N LEU A 14 1.38 13.12 37.05
CA LEU A 14 1.67 13.54 35.68
C LEU A 14 1.29 12.47 34.65
N ILE A 15 1.50 11.18 34.95
CA ILE A 15 1.11 10.08 34.07
C ILE A 15 -0.41 9.98 33.94
N ILE A 16 -1.14 10.12 35.05
CA ILE A 16 -2.62 10.06 35.06
C ILE A 16 -3.21 11.27 34.32
N ALA A 17 -2.69 12.48 34.55
CA ALA A 17 -3.16 13.70 33.88
C ALA A 17 -2.85 13.68 32.38
N GLY A 18 -1.66 13.22 31.98
CA GLY A 18 -1.26 13.08 30.58
C GLY A 18 -2.07 12.01 29.84
N GLY A 19 -2.33 10.88 30.48
CA GLY A 19 -3.17 9.80 29.92
C GLY A 19 -4.62 10.23 29.71
N ALA A 20 -5.20 10.98 30.64
CA ALA A 20 -6.56 11.49 30.54
C ALA A 20 -6.67 12.56 29.42
N TRP A 21 -5.66 13.42 29.26
CA TRP A 21 -5.65 14.41 28.19
C TRP A 21 -5.55 13.76 26.80
N TRP A 22 -4.75 12.70 26.64
CA TRP A 22 -4.65 11.97 25.38
C TRP A 22 -5.94 11.23 25.03
N TYR A 23 -6.61 10.62 26.01
CA TYR A 23 -7.88 9.90 25.80
C TYR A 23 -9.01 10.82 25.30
N THR A 24 -9.03 12.10 25.70
CA THR A 24 -10.02 13.06 25.22
C THR A 24 -9.75 13.63 23.83
N GLN A 25 -8.52 13.49 23.32
CA GLN A 25 -8.14 13.91 21.97
C GLN A 25 -8.44 12.85 20.87
N THR A 26 -8.64 11.59 21.25
CA THR A 26 -9.10 10.55 20.32
C THR A 26 -10.60 10.68 20.11
N GLY A 27 -11.02 11.72 19.40
CA GLY A 27 -12.41 11.92 19.00
C GLY A 27 -12.92 10.71 18.21
N ALA A 28 -14.05 10.14 18.63
CA ALA A 28 -14.72 9.07 17.93
C ALA A 28 -15.00 9.49 16.48
N VAL A 29 -14.38 8.79 15.52
CA VAL A 29 -14.68 8.95 14.10
C VAL A 29 -16.04 8.31 13.88
N THR A 30 -17.09 9.10 13.77
CA THR A 30 -18.40 8.62 13.33
C THR A 30 -18.30 8.24 11.86
N PRO A 31 -18.74 7.04 11.44
CA PRO A 31 -18.78 6.70 10.03
C PRO A 31 -19.81 7.59 9.32
N SER A 32 -19.34 8.42 8.40
CA SER A 32 -20.18 9.17 7.49
C SER A 32 -20.79 8.22 6.47
N THR A 33 -22.07 7.93 6.58
CA THR A 33 -22.82 7.21 5.56
C THR A 33 -23.06 8.17 4.39
N GLN A 34 -22.27 8.06 3.34
CA GLN A 34 -22.56 8.74 2.08
C GLN A 34 -23.69 7.96 1.37
N THR A 35 -24.87 8.52 1.39
CA THR A 35 -25.98 8.05 0.56
C THR A 35 -25.75 8.56 -0.86
N THR A 36 -25.33 7.66 -1.75
CA THR A 36 -25.26 7.95 -3.18
C THR A 36 -26.67 7.89 -3.73
N THR A 37 -27.29 9.05 -3.98
CA THR A 37 -28.54 9.15 -4.69
C THR A 37 -28.30 8.92 -6.18
N ILE A 38 -28.68 7.77 -6.69
CA ILE A 38 -28.70 7.50 -8.13
C ILE A 38 -29.99 8.10 -8.66
N ASN A 39 -29.90 9.24 -9.32
CA ASN A 39 -31.02 9.80 -10.07
C ASN A 39 -31.12 9.06 -11.41
N ASN A 40 -31.95 8.03 -11.47
CA ASN A 40 -32.43 7.50 -12.73
C ASN A 40 -33.53 8.43 -13.27
N ALA A 41 -33.16 9.34 -14.14
CA ALA A 41 -34.10 10.03 -14.98
C ALA A 41 -34.45 9.10 -16.16
N ASN A 42 -35.54 8.35 -16.03
CA ASN A 42 -36.25 7.79 -17.16
C ASN A 42 -37.00 8.94 -17.83
N ASP A 43 -36.52 9.38 -18.97
CA ASP A 43 -37.33 10.17 -19.87
C ASP A 43 -37.69 9.30 -21.09
N THR A 44 -38.91 8.85 -21.09
CA THR A 44 -39.55 8.19 -22.22
C THR A 44 -40.28 9.25 -23.04
N ASP A 45 -39.68 9.68 -24.14
CA ASP A 45 -40.49 10.27 -25.23
C ASP A 45 -40.19 9.51 -26.52
N TYR A 46 -41.18 8.68 -26.91
CA TYR A 46 -41.20 7.92 -28.14
C TYR A 46 -42.18 8.57 -29.08
N THR A 47 -41.67 9.23 -30.12
CA THR A 47 -42.50 9.62 -31.26
C THR A 47 -42.02 8.87 -32.50
N PRO A 48 -42.88 8.06 -33.17
CA PRO A 48 -42.48 7.33 -34.37
C PRO A 48 -42.59 8.23 -35.62
N ALA A 49 -41.50 8.38 -36.34
CA ALA A 49 -41.53 8.94 -37.69
C ALA A 49 -41.00 7.92 -38.71
N THR A 50 -41.82 7.73 -39.68
CA THR A 50 -41.87 6.85 -40.82
C THR A 50 -40.69 6.97 -41.78
N THR A 51 -40.18 5.79 -42.17
CA THR A 51 -39.51 5.35 -43.41
C THR A 51 -39.07 6.39 -44.45
N THR A 52 -37.77 6.30 -44.85
CA THR A 52 -37.42 6.16 -46.29
C THR A 52 -36.06 5.44 -46.40
N ASN A 53 -36.02 4.37 -47.21
CA ASN A 53 -34.86 3.63 -47.63
C ASN A 53 -33.93 4.51 -48.45
N SER A 54 -32.65 4.51 -48.11
CA SER A 54 -31.58 4.84 -49.04
C SER A 54 -30.38 3.92 -48.75
N ALA A 55 -30.12 3.04 -49.68
CA ALA A 55 -28.98 2.14 -49.68
C ALA A 55 -27.70 2.94 -49.77
N ALA A 56 -26.91 2.96 -48.71
CA ALA A 56 -25.53 3.40 -48.72
C ALA A 56 -24.65 2.22 -48.32
N THR A 57 -23.82 1.77 -49.26
CA THR A 57 -22.77 0.78 -49.07
C THR A 57 -21.82 1.26 -48.00
N SER A 58 -21.96 0.76 -46.78
CA SER A 58 -20.98 1.02 -45.72
C SER A 58 -19.89 -0.04 -45.80
N THR A 59 -18.72 0.40 -46.25
CA THR A 59 -17.46 -0.34 -46.10
C THR A 59 -17.19 -0.50 -44.61
N SER A 60 -17.44 -1.69 -44.06
CA SER A 60 -17.05 -2.03 -42.69
C SER A 60 -15.55 -2.05 -42.59
N SER A 61 -14.94 -0.98 -42.09
CA SER A 61 -13.58 -1.03 -41.55
C SER A 61 -13.66 -1.77 -40.22
N THR A 62 -13.29 -3.04 -40.23
CA THR A 62 -13.09 -3.83 -39.02
C THR A 62 -11.86 -3.30 -38.33
N THR A 63 -12.01 -2.35 -37.40
CA THR A 63 -10.96 -2.05 -36.45
C THR A 63 -10.87 -3.27 -35.54
N VAL A 64 -9.84 -4.08 -35.73
CA VAL A 64 -9.48 -5.12 -34.77
C VAL A 64 -8.93 -4.37 -33.55
N ASP A 65 -9.81 -4.13 -32.59
CA ASP A 65 -9.40 -3.71 -31.26
C ASP A 65 -8.66 -4.90 -30.64
N VAL A 66 -7.34 -4.88 -30.74
CA VAL A 66 -6.47 -5.80 -30.01
C VAL A 66 -6.52 -5.32 -28.57
N GLY A 67 -7.59 -5.68 -27.88
CA GLY A 67 -7.70 -5.54 -26.44
C GLY A 67 -6.53 -6.29 -25.80
N VAL A 68 -5.47 -5.58 -25.49
CA VAL A 68 -4.44 -6.06 -24.57
C VAL A 68 -5.14 -6.19 -23.22
N SER A 69 -5.67 -7.38 -22.95
CA SER A 69 -6.16 -7.73 -21.64
C SER A 69 -4.97 -7.65 -20.69
N ALA A 70 -4.83 -6.51 -20.01
CA ALA A 70 -3.91 -6.42 -18.88
C ALA A 70 -4.34 -7.52 -17.92
N GLY A 71 -3.50 -8.55 -17.75
CA GLY A 71 -3.78 -9.67 -16.87
C GLY A 71 -4.14 -9.13 -15.47
N ALA A 72 -5.11 -9.75 -14.82
CA ALA A 72 -5.49 -9.34 -13.46
C ALA A 72 -4.25 -9.28 -12.56
N ALA A 73 -4.13 -8.22 -11.77
CA ALA A 73 -3.02 -8.03 -10.83
C ALA A 73 -2.88 -9.24 -9.90
N LYS A 74 -1.67 -9.75 -9.75
CA LYS A 74 -1.35 -10.94 -8.97
C LYS A 74 -0.69 -10.56 -7.66
N THR A 75 -0.79 -11.45 -6.68
CA THR A 75 -0.03 -11.36 -5.44
C THR A 75 0.97 -12.50 -5.36
N VAL A 76 2.25 -12.18 -5.19
CA VAL A 76 3.34 -13.12 -4.93
C VAL A 76 3.73 -13.02 -3.46
N THR A 77 3.94 -14.15 -2.79
CA THR A 77 4.33 -14.17 -1.39
C THR A 77 5.82 -14.46 -1.25
N VAL A 78 6.48 -13.66 -0.41
CA VAL A 78 7.84 -13.86 0.08
C VAL A 78 7.76 -14.07 1.59
N THR A 79 8.38 -15.11 2.11
CA THR A 79 8.45 -15.36 3.56
C THR A 79 9.78 -14.88 4.13
N TYR A 80 9.76 -14.46 5.38
CA TYR A 80 10.96 -14.09 6.13
C TYR A 80 11.14 -15.01 7.33
N ASN A 81 12.38 -15.42 7.57
CA ASN A 81 12.77 -16.16 8.76
C ASN A 81 14.02 -15.51 9.37
N SER A 82 14.02 -15.28 10.67
CA SER A 82 15.09 -14.59 11.38
C SER A 82 16.47 -15.30 11.37
N SER A 83 16.49 -16.58 10.94
CA SER A 83 17.74 -17.35 10.83
C SER A 83 18.23 -17.51 9.39
N THR A 84 17.32 -17.47 8.38
CA THR A 84 17.67 -17.78 6.97
C THR A 84 17.37 -16.63 6.01
N GLY A 85 16.68 -15.58 6.46
CA GLY A 85 16.30 -14.42 5.66
C GLY A 85 15.04 -14.64 4.81
N PHE A 86 14.97 -13.96 3.68
CA PHE A 86 13.83 -14.00 2.75
C PHE A 86 13.84 -15.23 1.83
N SER A 87 12.65 -15.78 1.57
CA SER A 87 12.47 -16.91 0.68
C SER A 87 11.13 -16.81 -0.11
N PRO A 88 11.16 -16.85 -1.46
CA PRO A 88 12.36 -16.85 -2.30
C PRO A 88 13.13 -15.52 -2.18
N LYS A 89 14.45 -15.56 -2.43
CA LYS A 89 15.29 -14.33 -2.41
C LYS A 89 15.02 -13.40 -3.61
N SER A 90 14.53 -13.94 -4.73
CA SER A 90 14.20 -13.16 -5.91
C SER A 90 12.84 -13.58 -6.45
N VAL A 91 12.04 -12.60 -6.82
CA VAL A 91 10.74 -12.79 -7.49
C VAL A 91 10.66 -11.95 -8.76
N THR A 92 9.99 -12.47 -9.79
CA THR A 92 9.66 -11.72 -11.01
C THR A 92 8.16 -11.55 -11.10
N ILE A 93 7.71 -10.32 -11.26
CA ILE A 93 6.31 -9.91 -11.32
C ILE A 93 6.07 -8.98 -12.50
N ASN A 94 4.81 -8.68 -12.81
CA ASN A 94 4.45 -7.63 -13.76
C ASN A 94 4.15 -6.32 -13.03
N LYS A 95 4.28 -5.22 -13.75
CA LYS A 95 3.81 -3.91 -13.24
C LYS A 95 2.34 -4.00 -12.84
N GLY A 96 2.01 -3.52 -11.65
CA GLY A 96 0.69 -3.61 -11.03
C GLY A 96 0.49 -4.81 -10.13
N ASP A 97 1.41 -5.79 -10.13
CA ASP A 97 1.37 -6.91 -9.19
C ASP A 97 1.81 -6.49 -7.78
N THR A 98 1.42 -7.28 -6.79
CA THR A 98 1.71 -7.05 -5.37
C THR A 98 2.68 -8.13 -4.86
N VAL A 99 3.69 -7.72 -4.11
CA VAL A 99 4.47 -8.66 -3.28
C VAL A 99 4.00 -8.54 -1.83
N LYS A 100 3.65 -9.69 -1.26
CA LYS A 100 3.28 -9.83 0.16
C LYS A 100 4.40 -10.50 0.91
N PHE A 101 4.93 -9.82 1.91
CA PHE A 101 5.96 -10.33 2.82
C PHE A 101 5.30 -10.84 4.10
N ILE A 102 5.74 -12.00 4.59
CA ILE A 102 5.20 -12.64 5.80
C ILE A 102 6.37 -13.16 6.65
N ALA A 103 6.53 -12.66 7.86
CA ALA A 103 7.49 -13.20 8.82
C ALA A 103 6.95 -14.50 9.42
N GLN A 104 7.65 -15.60 9.17
CA GLN A 104 7.40 -16.91 9.79
C GLN A 104 8.04 -17.00 11.17
N SER A 105 9.14 -16.28 11.39
CA SER A 105 9.79 -16.14 12.69
C SER A 105 10.46 -14.78 12.80
N GLY A 106 10.48 -14.23 14.01
CA GLY A 106 10.97 -12.89 14.27
C GLY A 106 10.04 -11.81 13.71
N SER A 107 10.56 -10.60 13.62
CA SER A 107 9.91 -9.47 12.95
C SER A 107 10.78 -8.96 11.82
N MET A 108 10.17 -8.31 10.84
CA MET A 108 10.88 -7.71 9.72
C MET A 108 10.49 -6.24 9.58
N TRP A 109 11.34 -5.50 8.94
CA TRP A 109 11.06 -4.20 8.34
C TRP A 109 11.64 -4.21 6.94
N VAL A 110 10.81 -4.45 5.95
CA VAL A 110 11.23 -4.45 4.54
C VAL A 110 11.42 -3.03 4.07
N GLY A 111 12.61 -2.70 3.59
CA GLY A 111 12.94 -1.42 3.00
C GLY A 111 13.70 -1.61 1.70
N ALA A 112 13.45 -0.77 0.69
CA ALA A 112 14.25 -0.74 -0.52
C ALA A 112 15.71 -0.40 -0.21
N ASP A 113 16.64 -0.81 -1.06
CA ASP A 113 18.03 -0.40 -0.91
C ASP A 113 18.18 1.12 -1.24
N GLU A 114 19.20 1.77 -0.85
CA GLU A 114 20.32 1.38 0.00
C GLU A 114 20.02 1.60 1.49
N HIS A 115 20.58 0.74 2.33
CA HIS A 115 20.56 0.98 3.78
C HIS A 115 21.55 2.12 4.16
N PRO A 116 21.17 3.09 4.99
CA PRO A 116 19.88 3.28 5.67
C PRO A 116 18.93 4.24 4.95
N SER A 117 19.22 4.65 3.71
CA SER A 117 18.52 5.73 3.00
C SER A 117 17.21 5.29 2.38
N HIS A 118 17.10 4.06 1.89
CA HIS A 118 15.94 3.43 1.23
C HIS A 118 15.48 4.18 -0.03
N THR A 119 16.41 4.65 -0.87
CA THR A 119 16.10 5.54 -1.99
C THR A 119 15.80 4.82 -3.31
N GLU A 120 16.09 3.53 -3.44
CA GLU A 120 16.12 2.83 -4.72
C GLU A 120 14.79 2.84 -5.48
N TYR A 121 13.65 2.75 -4.77
CA TYR A 121 12.35 2.65 -5.44
C TYR A 121 11.90 3.95 -6.12
N ASP A 122 11.97 5.10 -5.45
CA ASP A 122 11.42 6.36 -5.95
C ASP A 122 12.33 7.59 -5.76
N GLY A 123 13.52 7.39 -5.18
CA GLY A 123 14.49 8.45 -4.91
C GLY A 123 14.22 9.22 -3.64
N THR A 124 13.11 8.97 -2.94
CA THR A 124 12.85 9.60 -1.64
C THR A 124 13.56 8.84 -0.52
N THR A 125 14.07 9.57 0.47
CA THR A 125 14.71 8.95 1.62
C THR A 125 13.69 8.38 2.60
N ARG A 126 14.12 7.41 3.42
CA ARG A 126 13.31 6.85 4.51
C ARG A 126 12.66 7.94 5.38
N GLN A 127 13.39 8.99 5.72
CA GLN A 127 12.86 10.10 6.52
C GLN A 127 11.75 10.86 5.79
N GLN A 128 11.82 10.95 4.47
CA GLN A 128 10.81 11.64 3.65
C GLN A 128 9.55 10.80 3.50
N HIS A 129 9.67 9.54 3.06
CA HIS A 129 8.50 8.72 2.76
C HIS A 129 7.88 8.04 3.99
N CYS A 130 8.64 7.88 5.10
CA CYS A 130 8.12 7.32 6.35
C CYS A 130 7.69 8.37 7.39
N ALA A 131 7.71 9.65 7.07
CA ALA A 131 7.44 10.73 8.03
C ALA A 131 6.09 10.59 8.77
N ASN A 132 5.08 9.97 8.15
CA ASN A 132 3.74 9.77 8.71
C ASN A 132 3.44 8.30 9.08
N GLY A 133 4.46 7.45 9.17
CA GLY A 133 4.31 6.02 9.51
C GLY A 133 3.69 5.15 8.43
N THR A 134 3.34 5.71 7.28
CA THR A 134 2.88 4.99 6.07
C THR A 134 3.64 5.51 4.87
N SER A 135 4.01 4.61 3.96
CA SER A 135 4.79 4.97 2.77
C SER A 135 4.04 4.69 1.48
N THR A 136 4.21 5.56 0.50
CA THR A 136 3.91 5.31 -0.92
C THR A 136 5.12 4.73 -1.65
N SER A 137 6.30 4.71 -1.02
CA SER A 137 7.51 4.06 -1.49
C SER A 137 7.59 2.59 -1.06
N PHE A 138 8.53 1.85 -1.63
CA PHE A 138 8.77 0.45 -1.25
C PHE A 138 9.50 0.38 0.10
N ASP A 139 8.77 0.70 1.15
CA ASP A 139 9.26 0.71 2.53
C ASP A 139 8.10 0.43 3.51
N GLN A 140 8.31 -0.49 4.43
CA GLN A 140 7.34 -0.83 5.47
C GLN A 140 7.24 0.26 6.56
N CYS A 141 8.25 1.09 6.71
CA CYS A 141 8.37 2.20 7.68
C CYS A 141 8.33 1.83 9.15
N ALA A 142 8.07 0.58 9.48
CA ALA A 142 8.05 0.08 10.86
C ALA A 142 8.22 -1.44 10.89
N THR A 143 8.64 -1.95 12.03
CA THR A 143 8.74 -3.40 12.27
C THR A 143 7.36 -4.05 12.30
N GLY A 144 7.23 -5.21 11.67
CA GLY A 144 5.97 -5.97 11.67
C GLY A 144 6.15 -7.43 11.25
N SER A 145 5.05 -8.16 11.23
CA SER A 145 5.00 -9.56 10.78
C SER A 145 4.48 -9.72 9.35
N THR A 146 3.84 -8.68 8.80
CA THR A 146 3.32 -8.68 7.43
C THR A 146 3.50 -7.31 6.80
N TYR A 147 3.79 -7.32 5.48
CA TYR A 147 3.85 -6.12 4.66
C TYR A 147 3.39 -6.48 3.24
N SER A 148 2.77 -5.55 2.52
CA SER A 148 2.39 -5.73 1.13
C SER A 148 2.66 -4.45 0.35
N PHE A 149 3.25 -4.58 -0.84
CA PHE A 149 3.52 -3.46 -1.71
C PHE A 149 3.17 -3.79 -3.17
N THR A 150 2.46 -2.86 -3.83
CA THR A 150 2.10 -2.97 -5.26
C THR A 150 3.12 -2.21 -6.09
N PHE A 151 3.78 -2.91 -7.00
CA PHE A 151 4.86 -2.36 -7.82
C PHE A 151 4.32 -1.71 -9.08
N ASN A 152 4.33 -0.37 -9.12
CA ASN A 152 3.84 0.42 -10.26
C ASN A 152 4.97 0.95 -11.17
N LYS A 153 6.20 0.54 -10.94
CA LYS A 153 7.38 0.88 -11.75
C LYS A 153 8.03 -0.39 -12.27
N VAL A 154 8.38 -0.41 -13.55
CA VAL A 154 9.22 -1.46 -14.16
C VAL A 154 10.66 -1.22 -13.72
N GLY A 155 11.36 -2.28 -13.37
CA GLY A 155 12.75 -2.21 -12.91
C GLY A 155 13.16 -3.40 -12.06
N THR A 156 14.36 -3.34 -11.53
CA THR A 156 14.89 -4.27 -10.53
C THR A 156 15.05 -3.50 -9.24
N PHE A 157 14.46 -3.98 -8.16
CA PHE A 157 14.44 -3.31 -6.87
C PHE A 157 14.98 -4.29 -5.82
N ASP A 158 16.14 -3.97 -5.30
CA ASP A 158 16.73 -4.70 -4.20
C ASP A 158 16.14 -4.21 -2.88
N TYR A 159 16.05 -5.09 -1.89
CA TYR A 159 15.49 -4.77 -0.58
C TYR A 159 16.18 -5.57 0.51
N HIS A 160 16.06 -5.10 1.72
CA HIS A 160 16.61 -5.76 2.90
C HIS A 160 15.65 -5.69 4.10
N ASN A 161 15.93 -6.50 5.12
CA ASN A 161 15.33 -6.28 6.43
C ASN A 161 16.13 -5.18 7.16
N HIS A 162 15.52 -3.99 7.36
CA HIS A 162 16.19 -2.87 8.02
C HIS A 162 16.73 -3.20 9.41
N MET A 163 16.13 -4.17 10.11
CA MET A 163 16.58 -4.65 11.42
C MET A 163 17.77 -5.61 11.35
N ALA A 164 18.07 -6.17 10.17
CA ALA A 164 19.14 -7.09 9.90
C ALA A 164 19.53 -7.02 8.41
N ALA A 165 20.25 -5.96 8.04
CA ALA A 165 20.50 -5.58 6.65
C ALA A 165 21.27 -6.61 5.80
N SER A 166 21.85 -7.64 6.43
CA SER A 166 22.44 -8.78 5.71
C SER A 166 21.39 -9.73 5.09
N PHE A 167 20.13 -9.62 5.48
CA PHE A 167 19.02 -10.35 4.85
C PHE A 167 18.40 -9.52 3.76
N GLU A 168 18.74 -9.86 2.54
CA GLU A 168 18.42 -9.15 1.30
C GLU A 168 17.56 -10.00 0.37
N GLY A 169 16.91 -9.34 -0.58
CA GLY A 169 16.20 -9.96 -1.70
C GLY A 169 15.97 -8.99 -2.84
N THR A 170 15.41 -9.47 -3.94
CA THR A 170 15.22 -8.70 -5.18
C THR A 170 13.82 -8.90 -5.75
N VAL A 171 13.18 -7.81 -6.18
CA VAL A 171 11.94 -7.84 -6.97
C VAL A 171 12.24 -7.32 -8.37
N VAL A 172 12.04 -8.17 -9.39
CA VAL A 172 12.13 -7.80 -10.81
C VAL A 172 10.73 -7.56 -11.34
N VAL A 173 10.46 -6.33 -11.79
CA VAL A 173 9.17 -5.89 -12.35
C VAL A 173 9.29 -5.72 -13.85
N LYS A 174 8.44 -6.40 -14.62
CA LYS A 174 8.37 -6.36 -16.08
C LYS A 174 7.20 -5.56 -16.60
#